data_c9fb88a562a384369554ad2ca673827f
#
_entry.id   c9fb88a562a384369554ad2ca673827f
#
_cell.length_a   1.000
_cell.length_b   1.000
_cell.length_c   1.000
_cell.angle_alpha   90.00
_cell.angle_beta   90.00
_cell.angle_gamma   90.00
#
_symmetry.space_group_name_H-M   'P 1'
#
loop_
_entity.id
_entity.type
_entity.pdbx_description
1 polymer ?
#
loop_
_entity_poly.entity_id
_entity_poly.type
_entity_poly.pdbx_seq_one_letter_code
_entity_poly.pdbx_strand_id
1 'polypeptide(L)'
;MMKLTLLGTGCPSIDYKRCGSANLICSKKTKILIDCGSGVTQRLNQSGHSSAEIDALLLTHLHTDHVIDLYQLIISSWHSDRDAIWKIYGPKGTKKFVDQIFFAWKYERELRISYEKRKSTKALKYKVYEFNKTGSI
;
A
#
# COMPACT_ATOMS: atom_id res chain seq x y z
N MET A 1 14.88 -18.58 2.05
CA MET A 1 14.13 -18.66 0.79
C MET A 1 13.36 -17.38 0.61
N MET A 2 13.32 -16.80 -0.58
CA MET A 2 12.53 -15.64 -0.97
C MET A 2 11.39 -16.12 -1.88
N LYS A 3 10.18 -15.57 -1.69
CA LYS A 3 8.98 -15.93 -2.47
C LYS A 3 8.44 -14.67 -3.13
N LEU A 4 8.15 -14.74 -4.41
CA LEU A 4 7.40 -13.74 -5.18
C LEU A 4 5.98 -14.25 -5.40
N THR A 5 4.98 -13.41 -5.11
CA THR A 5 3.57 -13.67 -5.37
C THR A 5 3.02 -12.56 -6.26
N LEU A 6 2.48 -12.93 -7.42
CA LEU A 6 1.77 -12.00 -8.31
C LEU A 6 0.36 -11.81 -7.77
N LEU A 7 0.05 -10.60 -7.28
CA LEU A 7 -1.27 -10.27 -6.73
C LEU A 7 -2.20 -9.72 -7.82
N GLY A 8 -1.65 -8.96 -8.76
CA GLY A 8 -2.38 -8.38 -9.87
C GLY A 8 -1.48 -8.17 -11.08
N THR A 9 -2.04 -8.42 -12.25
CA THR A 9 -1.36 -8.32 -13.57
C THR A 9 -2.21 -7.55 -14.57
N GLY A 10 -3.21 -6.81 -14.09
CA GLY A 10 -4.07 -5.97 -14.91
C GLY A 10 -3.37 -4.66 -15.32
N CYS A 11 -4.02 -3.93 -16.20
CA CYS A 11 -3.64 -2.62 -16.69
C CYS A 11 -4.81 -1.64 -16.43
N PRO A 12 -4.76 -0.37 -16.88
CA PRO A 12 -5.85 0.58 -16.67
C PRO A 12 -7.21 0.11 -17.20
N SER A 13 -7.22 -0.68 -18.29
CA SER A 13 -8.45 -1.30 -18.79
C SER A 13 -8.91 -2.40 -17.85
N ILE A 14 -10.18 -2.33 -17.46
CA ILE A 14 -10.75 -3.26 -16.48
C ILE A 14 -10.85 -4.67 -17.06
N ASP A 15 -10.30 -5.64 -16.36
CA ASP A 15 -10.50 -7.08 -16.59
C ASP A 15 -11.03 -7.71 -15.29
N TYR A 16 -12.18 -8.37 -15.34
CA TYR A 16 -12.81 -8.96 -14.15
C TYR A 16 -11.99 -10.11 -13.52
N LYS A 17 -11.05 -10.70 -14.26
CA LYS A 17 -10.17 -11.78 -13.78
C LYS A 17 -8.84 -11.26 -13.20
N ARG A 18 -8.50 -10.00 -13.45
CA ARG A 18 -7.19 -9.43 -13.10
C ARG A 18 -7.36 -8.16 -12.27
N CYS A 19 -6.78 -8.16 -11.10
CA CYS A 19 -6.59 -6.94 -10.36
C CYS A 19 -5.48 -6.08 -10.95
N GLY A 20 -5.44 -4.81 -10.59
CA GLY A 20 -4.38 -3.89 -10.99
C GLY A 20 -2.99 -4.38 -10.57
N SER A 21 -1.95 -3.79 -11.14
CA SER A 21 -0.57 -4.25 -10.94
C SER A 21 -0.16 -4.28 -9.48
N ALA A 22 0.27 -5.43 -9.00
CA ALA A 22 0.98 -5.57 -7.73
C ALA A 22 1.69 -6.90 -7.57
N ASN A 23 2.81 -6.86 -6.87
CA ASN A 23 3.63 -8.02 -6.55
C ASN A 23 4.01 -8.00 -5.06
N LEU A 24 3.97 -9.16 -4.41
CA LEU A 24 4.43 -9.31 -3.04
C LEU A 24 5.72 -10.12 -2.99
N ILE A 25 6.76 -9.53 -2.42
CA ILE A 25 8.02 -10.22 -2.12
C ILE A 25 8.05 -10.52 -0.63
N CYS A 26 8.16 -11.80 -0.31
CA CYS A 26 8.33 -12.29 1.06
C CYS A 26 9.69 -12.92 1.25
N SER A 27 10.40 -12.51 2.28
CA SER A 27 11.54 -13.22 2.84
C SER A 27 11.19 -13.76 4.23
N LYS A 28 12.13 -14.43 4.92
CA LYS A 28 11.90 -14.87 6.30
C LYS A 28 11.59 -13.73 7.28
N LYS A 29 12.03 -12.51 6.99
CA LYS A 29 11.96 -11.37 7.91
C LYS A 29 11.22 -10.14 7.35
N THR A 30 10.96 -10.11 6.04
CA THR A 30 10.51 -8.87 5.38
C THR A 30 9.48 -9.18 4.30
N LYS A 31 8.42 -8.38 4.26
CA LYS A 31 7.36 -8.41 3.24
C LYS A 31 7.31 -7.04 2.55
N ILE A 32 7.61 -7.02 1.27
CA ILE A 32 7.59 -5.80 0.45
C ILE A 32 6.48 -5.94 -0.58
N LEU A 33 5.56 -4.99 -0.59
CA LEU A 33 4.57 -4.85 -1.64
C LEU A 33 5.12 -3.91 -2.72
N ILE A 34 5.09 -4.35 -3.96
CA ILE A 34 5.48 -3.55 -5.13
C ILE A 34 4.21 -3.22 -5.89
N ASP A 35 3.93 -1.93 -6.00
CA ASP A 35 2.70 -1.36 -6.52
C ASP A 35 1.44 -1.72 -5.74
N CYS A 36 0.39 -0.96 -5.95
CA CYS A 36 -0.87 -1.05 -5.24
C CYS A 36 -2.04 -0.67 -6.17
N GLY A 37 -2.21 -1.46 -7.22
CA GLY A 37 -3.28 -1.28 -8.19
C GLY A 37 -4.64 -1.73 -7.65
N SER A 38 -5.65 -1.55 -8.46
CA SER A 38 -7.05 -1.81 -8.12
C SER A 38 -7.27 -3.24 -7.60
N GLY A 39 -7.89 -3.37 -6.41
CA GLY A 39 -8.25 -4.65 -5.80
C GLY A 39 -7.09 -5.42 -5.17
N VAL A 40 -5.92 -4.80 -5.06
CA VAL A 40 -4.72 -5.45 -4.50
C VAL A 40 -4.87 -5.78 -3.03
N THR A 41 -5.57 -4.96 -2.25
CA THR A 41 -5.84 -5.25 -0.83
C THR A 41 -6.61 -6.55 -0.65
N GLN A 42 -7.63 -6.82 -1.49
CA GLN A 42 -8.37 -8.07 -1.47
C GLN A 42 -7.50 -9.26 -1.90
N ARG A 43 -6.68 -9.09 -2.95
CA ARG A 43 -5.76 -10.14 -3.43
C ARG A 43 -4.70 -10.48 -2.40
N LEU A 44 -4.20 -9.50 -1.68
CA LEU A 44 -3.26 -9.70 -0.57
C LEU A 44 -3.88 -10.62 0.49
N ASN A 45 -5.10 -10.32 0.92
CA ASN A 45 -5.84 -11.14 1.87
C ASN A 45 -6.12 -12.56 1.33
N GLN A 46 -6.57 -12.70 0.09
CA GLN A 46 -6.78 -13.99 -0.57
C GLN A 46 -5.51 -14.83 -0.66
N SER A 47 -4.34 -14.20 -0.74
CA SER A 47 -3.05 -14.89 -0.76
C SER A 47 -2.56 -15.36 0.62
N GLY A 48 -3.36 -15.14 1.67
CA GLY A 48 -3.06 -15.50 3.04
C GLY A 48 -2.17 -14.48 3.79
N HIS A 49 -2.11 -13.23 3.28
CA HIS A 49 -1.33 -12.16 3.90
C HIS A 49 -2.21 -11.01 4.36
N SER A 50 -1.90 -10.45 5.52
CA SER A 50 -2.53 -9.22 6.01
C SER A 50 -1.79 -7.98 5.51
N SER A 51 -2.53 -6.91 5.20
CA SER A 51 -1.95 -5.60 4.95
C SER A 51 -1.16 -5.04 6.14
N ALA A 52 -1.47 -5.50 7.37
CA ALA A 52 -0.72 -5.12 8.56
C ALA A 52 0.71 -5.66 8.60
N GLU A 53 0.99 -6.73 7.85
CA GLU A 53 2.29 -7.41 7.82
C GLU A 53 3.28 -6.82 6.81
N ILE A 54 2.86 -5.86 6.00
CA ILE A 54 3.69 -5.27 4.96
C ILE A 54 4.70 -4.30 5.59
N ASP A 55 5.98 -4.56 5.44
CA ASP A 55 7.05 -3.73 5.99
C ASP A 55 7.27 -2.46 5.18
N ALA A 56 7.11 -2.55 3.85
CA ALA A 56 7.28 -1.42 2.94
C ALA A 56 6.41 -1.57 1.69
N LEU A 57 5.96 -0.43 1.16
CA LEU A 57 5.35 -0.30 -0.16
C LEU A 57 6.36 0.39 -1.09
N LEU A 58 6.63 -0.20 -2.24
CA LEU A 58 7.44 0.38 -3.30
C LEU A 58 6.54 0.68 -4.50
N LEU A 59 6.47 1.92 -4.91
CA LEU A 59 5.74 2.35 -6.11
C LEU A 59 6.72 2.48 -7.27
N THR A 60 6.50 1.72 -8.33
CA THR A 60 7.34 1.78 -9.54
C THR A 60 7.14 3.10 -10.27
N HIS A 61 5.89 3.54 -10.39
CA HIS A 61 5.48 4.82 -10.95
C HIS A 61 4.06 5.17 -10.48
N LEU A 62 3.54 6.35 -10.85
CA LEU A 62 2.30 6.90 -10.31
C LEU A 62 1.10 6.81 -11.26
N HIS A 63 1.06 5.87 -12.20
CA HIS A 63 -0.13 5.61 -12.96
C HIS A 63 -1.21 4.98 -12.09
N THR A 64 -2.47 5.26 -12.42
CA THR A 64 -3.64 4.87 -11.63
C THR A 64 -3.68 3.38 -11.33
N ASP A 65 -3.41 2.53 -12.29
CA ASP A 65 -3.42 1.07 -12.18
C ASP A 65 -2.30 0.50 -11.28
N HIS A 66 -1.37 1.34 -10.82
CA HIS A 66 -0.31 0.99 -9.89
C HIS A 66 -0.50 1.56 -8.48
N VAL A 67 -1.44 2.52 -8.28
CA VAL A 67 -1.51 3.27 -7.01
C VAL A 67 -2.91 3.44 -6.43
N ILE A 68 -3.97 3.10 -7.19
CA ILE A 68 -5.34 3.46 -6.83
C ILE A 68 -5.83 2.85 -5.50
N ASP A 69 -5.32 1.69 -5.10
CA ASP A 69 -5.75 0.98 -3.89
C ASP A 69 -5.01 1.45 -2.60
N LEU A 70 -4.13 2.46 -2.73
CA LEU A 70 -3.25 2.90 -1.63
C LEU A 70 -4.01 3.20 -0.33
N TYR A 71 -5.08 4.00 -0.40
CA TYR A 71 -5.81 4.36 0.81
C TYR A 71 -6.55 3.17 1.40
N GLN A 72 -7.12 2.30 0.57
CA GLN A 72 -7.75 1.05 1.00
C GLN A 72 -6.76 0.13 1.71
N LEU A 73 -5.55 -0.01 1.19
CA LEU A 73 -4.46 -0.78 1.81
C LEU A 73 -4.13 -0.24 3.21
N ILE A 74 -4.01 1.07 3.33
CA ILE A 74 -3.67 1.75 4.59
C ILE A 74 -4.78 1.55 5.63
N ILE A 75 -6.04 1.84 5.28
CA ILE A 75 -7.18 1.66 6.18
C ILE A 75 -7.34 0.19 6.57
N SER A 76 -7.23 -0.74 5.64
CA SER A 76 -7.28 -2.17 5.91
C SER A 76 -6.20 -2.60 6.90
N SER A 77 -4.99 -2.07 6.77
CA SER A 77 -3.88 -2.37 7.68
C SER A 77 -4.17 -1.88 9.11
N TRP A 78 -4.80 -0.71 9.25
CA TRP A 78 -5.23 -0.19 10.54
C TRP A 78 -6.30 -1.07 11.18
N HIS A 79 -7.27 -1.54 10.38
CA HIS A 79 -8.30 -2.47 10.85
C HIS A 79 -7.73 -3.86 11.21
N SER A 80 -6.58 -4.21 10.68
CA SER A 80 -5.83 -5.42 11.00
C SER A 80 -4.77 -5.22 12.10
N ASP A 81 -4.95 -4.18 12.93
CA ASP A 81 -4.13 -3.85 14.12
C ASP A 81 -2.64 -3.60 13.82
N ARG A 82 -2.33 -3.04 12.65
CA ARG A 82 -0.97 -2.60 12.35
C ARG A 82 -0.49 -1.56 13.37
N ASP A 83 0.61 -1.84 14.05
CA ASP A 83 1.27 -0.93 15.01
C ASP A 83 2.60 -0.37 14.48
N ALA A 84 2.66 -0.05 13.21
CA ALA A 84 3.83 0.53 12.56
C ALA A 84 3.43 1.60 11.54
N ILE A 85 4.28 2.61 11.35
CA ILE A 85 4.11 3.60 10.28
C ILE A 85 4.35 2.94 8.92
N TRP A 86 3.74 3.49 7.88
CA TRP A 86 4.03 3.08 6.51
C TRP A 86 5.35 3.66 6.02
N LYS A 87 6.19 2.81 5.46
CA LYS A 87 7.36 3.20 4.67
C LYS A 87 6.99 3.07 3.20
N ILE A 88 6.94 4.18 2.50
CA ILE A 88 6.55 4.23 1.09
C ILE A 88 7.73 4.73 0.28
N TYR A 89 8.17 3.96 -0.68
CA TYR A 89 9.25 4.27 -1.59
C TYR A 89 8.66 4.51 -2.98
N GLY A 90 9.16 5.52 -3.72
CA GLY A 90 8.67 5.76 -5.05
C GLY A 90 9.43 6.87 -5.79
N PRO A 91 9.09 7.12 -7.06
CA PRO A 91 9.72 8.16 -7.85
C PRO A 91 9.36 9.56 -7.32
N LYS A 92 10.04 10.57 -7.85
CA LYS A 92 9.71 11.98 -7.58
C LYS A 92 8.21 12.24 -7.80
N GLY A 93 7.56 12.91 -6.85
CA GLY A 93 6.12 13.18 -6.82
C GLY A 93 5.33 12.24 -5.91
N THR A 94 5.92 11.13 -5.46
CA THR A 94 5.25 10.19 -4.55
C THR A 94 4.83 10.86 -3.24
N LYS A 95 5.69 11.70 -2.66
CA LYS A 95 5.36 12.42 -1.42
C LYS A 95 4.12 13.29 -1.60
N LYS A 96 4.08 14.09 -2.67
CA LYS A 96 2.93 14.95 -2.98
C LYS A 96 1.65 14.13 -3.21
N PHE A 97 1.75 13.03 -3.96
CA PHE A 97 0.63 12.13 -4.22
C PHE A 97 0.05 11.55 -2.93
N VAL A 98 0.91 11.00 -2.05
CA VAL A 98 0.48 10.41 -0.77
C VAL A 98 -0.15 11.47 0.14
N ASP A 99 0.45 12.66 0.23
CA ASP A 99 -0.10 13.79 1.02
C ASP A 99 -1.51 14.16 0.53
N GLN A 100 -1.73 14.20 -0.79
CA GLN A 100 -3.04 14.53 -1.37
C GLN A 100 -4.09 13.44 -1.11
N ILE A 101 -3.71 12.17 -1.20
CA ILE A 101 -4.60 11.06 -0.84
C ILE A 101 -4.99 11.14 0.64
N PHE A 102 -4.05 11.38 1.53
CA PHE A 102 -4.33 11.55 2.96
C PHE A 102 -5.15 12.80 3.26
N PHE A 103 -4.97 13.87 2.51
CA PHE A 103 -5.80 15.07 2.63
C PHE A 103 -7.24 14.81 2.18
N ALA A 104 -7.42 14.18 1.01
CA ALA A 104 -8.75 13.84 0.48
C ALA A 104 -9.60 12.99 1.46
N TRP A 105 -8.95 12.08 2.18
CA TRP A 105 -9.60 11.20 3.15
C TRP A 105 -9.48 11.68 4.60
N LYS A 106 -9.14 12.95 4.82
CA LYS A 106 -8.93 13.49 6.17
C LYS A 106 -10.18 13.35 7.04
N TYR A 107 -11.32 13.79 6.55
CA TYR A 107 -12.58 13.78 7.30
C TYR A 107 -12.99 12.34 7.68
N GLU A 108 -12.96 11.42 6.75
CA GLU A 108 -13.30 10.01 6.98
C GLU A 108 -12.38 9.40 8.04
N ARG A 109 -11.08 9.65 7.95
CA ARG A 109 -10.07 9.15 8.89
C ARG A 109 -10.29 9.72 10.30
N GLU A 110 -10.54 11.01 10.43
CA GLU A 110 -10.82 11.66 11.73
C GLU A 110 -12.11 11.10 12.34
N LEU A 111 -13.15 10.90 11.54
CA LEU A 111 -14.40 10.28 11.97
C LEU A 111 -14.16 8.86 12.50
N ARG A 112 -13.43 8.01 11.76
CA ARG A 112 -13.11 6.65 12.22
C ARG A 112 -12.33 6.65 13.52
N ILE A 113 -11.31 7.48 13.64
CA ILE A 113 -10.51 7.58 14.87
C ILE A 113 -11.38 7.96 16.07
N SER A 114 -12.38 8.81 15.89
CA SER A 114 -13.28 9.23 16.97
C SER A 114 -14.22 8.12 17.45
N TYR A 115 -14.66 7.24 16.54
CA TYR A 115 -15.60 6.15 16.84
C TYR A 115 -14.89 4.82 17.16
N GLU A 116 -13.83 4.51 16.44
CA GLU A 116 -13.10 3.24 16.58
C GLU A 116 -11.93 3.40 17.54
N LYS A 117 -12.11 3.01 18.80
CA LYS A 117 -11.05 3.04 19.84
C LYS A 117 -10.04 1.90 19.63
N ARG A 118 -9.21 2.01 18.59
CA ARG A 118 -8.13 1.05 18.33
C ARG A 118 -6.88 1.35 19.14
N LYS A 119 -6.06 0.33 19.37
CA LYS A 119 -4.82 0.42 20.19
C LYS A 119 -3.81 1.42 19.69
N SER A 120 -3.77 1.67 18.38
CA SER A 120 -2.77 2.51 17.74
C SER A 120 -3.32 3.22 16.51
N THR A 121 -2.81 4.42 16.23
CA THR A 121 -3.02 5.16 14.97
C THR A 121 -1.77 5.19 14.10
N LYS A 122 -0.73 4.41 14.44
CA LYS A 122 0.53 4.41 13.68
C LYS A 122 0.35 3.98 12.23
N ALA A 123 -0.58 3.05 11.96
CA ALA A 123 -0.92 2.64 10.61
C ALA A 123 -1.43 3.78 9.71
N LEU A 124 -1.95 4.85 10.31
CA LEU A 124 -2.42 6.06 9.62
C LEU A 124 -1.33 7.12 9.48
N LYS A 125 -0.08 6.77 9.75
CA LYS A 125 1.11 7.62 9.57
C LYS A 125 2.04 6.99 8.55
N TYR A 126 2.79 7.84 7.84
CA TYR A 126 3.69 7.36 6.79
C TYR A 126 4.97 8.20 6.74
N LYS A 127 5.98 7.59 6.14
CA LYS A 127 7.22 8.26 5.71
C LYS A 127 7.46 7.88 4.26
N VAL A 128 7.65 8.88 3.39
CA VAL A 128 7.93 8.69 1.97
C VAL A 128 9.42 8.91 1.71
N TYR A 129 9.98 8.04 0.89
CA TYR A 129 11.34 8.10 0.39
C TYR A 129 11.28 8.16 -1.13
N GLU A 130 11.67 9.29 -1.71
CA GLU A 130 11.71 9.47 -3.16
C GLU A 130 13.08 9.17 -3.72
N PHE A 131 13.13 8.48 -4.86
CA PHE A 131 14.34 8.27 -5.61
C PHE A 131 14.27 9.02 -6.95
N ASN A 132 15.39 9.63 -7.35
CA ASN A 132 15.43 10.56 -8.49
C ASN A 132 15.96 9.93 -9.79
N LYS A 133 16.53 8.73 -9.76
CA LYS A 133 17.06 7.98 -10.93
C LYS A 133 17.38 6.54 -10.55
N THR A 134 17.70 5.71 -11.56
CA THR A 134 18.30 4.40 -11.39
C THR A 134 19.57 4.49 -10.54
N GLY A 135 19.49 4.11 -9.30
CA GLY A 135 20.58 4.05 -8.34
C GLY A 135 20.20 3.10 -7.21
N SER A 136 21.19 2.52 -6.55
CA SER A 136 20.95 1.77 -5.32
C SER A 136 20.36 2.69 -4.24
N ILE A 137 19.36 2.19 -3.56
CA ILE A 137 18.77 2.79 -2.36
C ILE A 137 19.69 2.52 -1.17
#